data_8ae22d8995e8571f2535206db9ca61c4
#
_entry.id   8ae22d8995e8571f2535206db9ca61c4
#
_cell.length_a   1.000
_cell.length_b   1.000
_cell.length_c   1.000
_cell.angle_alpha   90.00
_cell.angle_beta   90.00
_cell.angle_gamma   90.00
#
_symmetry.space_group_name_H-M   'P 1'
#
loop_
_entity.id
_entity.type
_entity.pdbx_description
1 polymer ?
#
loop_
_entity_poly.entity_id
_entity_poly.type
_entity_poly.pdbx_seq_one_letter_code
_entity_poly.pdbx_strand_id
1 'polypeptide(L)'
;MKKYDVIVVGGGHAGSEAAAAAANMGSSTLLVTMSLQNIAQMSCNPAMGGIAKGQIVREIDALGGYSGIVSDRSAIQFKMLNKSKGPAMWSPRVQSDRMRFAEEWRNLLEQTPNLDFYQEMVTGLVVTKNKVCGVKTTLGLTIKAKTVVLTNGTFLNGLIHIGDKNYGGGRAGEKSSTGLTEQLVSLGFDSGRMKTGTPPRVDGRSLDFSQMIEQPGDDNPEKFSYLDLTSTLTKQRSCHMTHTSTLVHDILRDGFDRSPMFNGSIKSVGPRYCPSICLLYTSPSPRDATLSRMPSSA
;
A
#
# COMPACT_ATOMS: atom_id res chain seq x y z
N MET A 1 31.52 1.61 -10.20
CA MET A 1 30.36 1.41 -9.30
C MET A 1 30.32 0.00 -8.79
N LYS A 2 29.86 -0.19 -7.56
CA LYS A 2 29.59 -1.50 -6.96
C LYS A 2 28.58 -2.26 -7.81
N LYS A 3 28.77 -3.56 -7.97
CA LYS A 3 27.79 -4.46 -8.60
C LYS A 3 27.01 -5.15 -7.48
N TYR A 4 25.68 -5.09 -7.58
CA TYR A 4 24.80 -5.70 -6.59
C TYR A 4 24.33 -7.10 -7.02
N ASP A 5 23.95 -7.89 -6.06
CA ASP A 5 23.24 -9.15 -6.33
C ASP A 5 21.79 -8.87 -6.69
N VAL A 6 21.14 -7.99 -5.94
CA VAL A 6 19.75 -7.61 -6.12
C VAL A 6 19.61 -6.08 -6.17
N ILE A 7 18.88 -5.56 -7.14
CA ILE A 7 18.34 -4.20 -7.10
C ILE A 7 16.83 -4.30 -6.92
N VAL A 8 16.30 -3.62 -5.91
CA VAL A 8 14.86 -3.44 -5.70
C VAL A 8 14.49 -2.02 -6.15
N VAL A 9 13.52 -1.91 -7.05
CA VAL A 9 13.04 -0.63 -7.60
C VAL A 9 11.70 -0.27 -6.97
N GLY A 10 11.67 0.79 -6.20
CA GLY A 10 10.49 1.30 -5.49
C GLY A 10 10.53 1.01 -3.98
N GLY A 11 10.56 2.07 -3.18
CA GLY A 11 10.61 1.99 -1.71
C GLY A 11 9.23 1.96 -1.03
N GLY A 12 8.20 1.39 -1.68
CA GLY A 12 6.90 1.12 -1.05
C GLY A 12 6.94 -0.11 -0.13
N HIS A 13 5.79 -0.52 0.44
CA HIS A 13 5.72 -1.68 1.35
C HIS A 13 6.35 -2.94 0.73
N ALA A 14 5.99 -3.27 -0.51
CA ALA A 14 6.53 -4.44 -1.20
C ALA A 14 8.04 -4.35 -1.43
N GLY A 15 8.54 -3.17 -1.80
CA GLY A 15 9.97 -2.98 -2.02
C GLY A 15 10.77 -2.98 -0.74
N SER A 16 10.23 -2.43 0.32
CA SER A 16 10.86 -2.47 1.65
C SER A 16 11.02 -3.91 2.15
N GLU A 17 9.97 -4.74 2.03
CA GLU A 17 10.04 -6.17 2.36
C GLU A 17 11.02 -6.92 1.45
N ALA A 18 10.96 -6.70 0.13
CA ALA A 18 11.85 -7.39 -0.80
C ALA A 18 13.33 -7.04 -0.56
N ALA A 19 13.61 -5.77 -0.26
CA ALA A 19 14.97 -5.31 0.04
C ALA A 19 15.49 -5.89 1.36
N ALA A 20 14.66 -5.87 2.41
CA ALA A 20 15.00 -6.46 3.70
C ALA A 20 15.24 -7.97 3.56
N ALA A 21 14.34 -8.70 2.89
CA ALA A 21 14.47 -10.13 2.70
C ALA A 21 15.75 -10.50 1.94
N ALA A 22 16.04 -9.84 0.81
CA ALA A 22 17.24 -10.11 0.03
C ALA A 22 18.53 -9.82 0.83
N ALA A 23 18.57 -8.71 1.57
CA ALA A 23 19.71 -8.31 2.36
C ALA A 23 19.93 -9.24 3.56
N ASN A 24 18.88 -9.62 4.27
CA ASN A 24 18.94 -10.57 5.40
C ASN A 24 19.37 -11.98 4.97
N MET A 25 19.08 -12.36 3.72
CA MET A 25 19.61 -13.59 3.12
C MET A 25 21.06 -13.49 2.67
N GLY A 26 21.75 -12.38 2.96
CA GLY A 26 23.18 -12.18 2.67
C GLY A 26 23.48 -11.62 1.27
N SER A 27 22.46 -11.27 0.48
CA SER A 27 22.68 -10.66 -0.83
C SER A 27 23.08 -9.20 -0.71
N SER A 28 24.08 -8.76 -1.50
CA SER A 28 24.38 -7.33 -1.65
C SER A 28 23.23 -6.66 -2.39
N THR A 29 22.42 -5.91 -1.67
CA THR A 29 21.13 -5.36 -2.13
C THR A 29 21.16 -3.85 -2.23
N LEU A 30 20.55 -3.29 -3.27
CA LEU A 30 20.31 -1.86 -3.43
C LEU A 30 18.82 -1.58 -3.53
N LEU A 31 18.29 -0.74 -2.66
CA LEU A 31 16.96 -0.17 -2.79
C LEU A 31 17.04 1.18 -3.52
N VAL A 32 16.44 1.23 -4.71
CA VAL A 32 16.35 2.47 -5.49
C VAL A 32 14.94 3.03 -5.36
N THR A 33 14.83 4.26 -4.88
CA THR A 33 13.54 4.95 -4.71
C THR A 33 13.64 6.43 -5.08
N MET A 34 12.56 7.03 -5.52
CA MET A 34 12.52 8.46 -5.88
C MET A 34 12.66 9.38 -4.66
N SER A 35 12.29 8.91 -3.48
CA SER A 35 12.38 9.67 -2.23
C SER A 35 12.66 8.73 -1.06
N LEU A 36 13.77 8.95 -0.38
CA LEU A 36 14.09 8.23 0.86
C LEU A 36 13.18 8.61 2.02
N GLN A 37 12.62 9.83 1.99
CA GLN A 37 11.69 10.31 3.01
C GLN A 37 10.31 9.64 2.92
N ASN A 38 9.98 9.08 1.75
CA ASN A 38 8.68 8.48 1.47
C ASN A 38 8.72 6.94 1.46
N ILE A 39 9.80 6.35 1.98
CA ILE A 39 9.90 4.89 2.13
C ILE A 39 8.71 4.37 2.94
N ALA A 40 8.07 3.32 2.43
CA ALA A 40 6.92 2.64 3.03
C ALA A 40 5.74 3.53 3.44
N GLN A 41 5.61 4.73 2.85
CA GLN A 41 4.54 5.64 3.20
C GLN A 41 3.16 5.04 2.91
N MET A 42 2.26 5.12 3.90
CA MET A 42 0.86 4.69 3.77
C MET A 42 0.04 5.71 2.96
N SER A 43 -0.09 5.48 1.66
CA SER A 43 -0.70 6.44 0.73
C SER A 43 -2.23 6.40 0.74
N CYS A 44 -2.83 5.24 1.01
CA CYS A 44 -4.29 5.06 1.04
C CYS A 44 -4.81 5.14 2.48
N ASN A 45 -5.05 4.01 3.12
CA ASN A 45 -5.46 3.96 4.52
C ASN A 45 -4.25 3.71 5.42
N PRO A 46 -4.13 4.40 6.57
CA PRO A 46 -3.07 4.14 7.54
C PRO A 46 -3.40 2.86 8.36
N ALA A 47 -3.58 1.75 7.67
CA ALA A 47 -3.93 0.48 8.27
C ALA A 47 -3.17 -0.67 7.61
N MET A 48 -2.76 -1.64 8.44
CA MET A 48 -2.15 -2.88 7.99
C MET A 48 -3.06 -4.05 8.32
N GLY A 49 -3.12 -5.04 7.41
CA GLY A 49 -3.94 -6.23 7.61
C GLY A 49 -5.41 -6.05 7.23
N GLY A 50 -6.29 -6.68 8.00
CA GLY A 50 -7.70 -6.83 7.68
C GLY A 50 -8.00 -8.14 6.96
N ILE A 51 -9.23 -8.30 6.47
CA ILE A 51 -9.72 -9.54 5.86
C ILE A 51 -8.81 -9.98 4.70
N ALA A 52 -8.38 -11.22 4.72
CA ALA A 52 -7.42 -11.87 3.83
C ALA A 52 -5.99 -11.28 3.86
N LYS A 53 -5.82 -10.03 4.29
CA LYS A 53 -4.51 -9.37 4.32
C LYS A 53 -3.78 -9.61 5.63
N GLY A 54 -4.50 -9.70 6.76
CA GLY A 54 -3.91 -9.93 8.07
C GLY A 54 -3.18 -11.26 8.17
N GLN A 55 -3.74 -12.31 7.56
CA GLN A 55 -3.10 -13.62 7.47
C GLN A 55 -1.77 -13.54 6.68
N ILE A 56 -1.79 -12.88 5.52
CA ILE A 56 -0.58 -12.72 4.68
C ILE A 56 0.51 -11.95 5.42
N VAL A 57 0.16 -10.90 6.18
CA VAL A 57 1.14 -10.16 6.98
C VAL A 57 1.77 -11.05 8.06
N ARG A 58 0.99 -11.92 8.69
CA ARG A 58 1.51 -12.90 9.65
C ARG A 58 2.41 -13.97 9.00
N GLU A 59 2.09 -14.39 7.79
CA GLU A 59 2.95 -15.30 7.01
C GLU A 59 4.28 -14.63 6.65
N ILE A 60 4.24 -13.38 6.23
CA ILE A 60 5.44 -12.57 5.97
C ILE A 60 6.30 -12.44 7.23
N ASP A 61 5.69 -12.14 8.38
CA ASP A 61 6.38 -12.05 9.68
C ASP A 61 7.03 -13.38 10.07
N ALA A 62 6.32 -14.50 9.90
CA ALA A 62 6.86 -15.84 10.16
C ALA A 62 8.06 -16.21 9.26
N LEU A 63 8.15 -15.60 8.08
CA LEU A 63 9.30 -15.74 7.17
C LEU A 63 10.42 -14.73 7.45
N GLY A 64 10.30 -13.90 8.48
CA GLY A 64 11.31 -12.91 8.88
C GLY A 64 11.12 -11.53 8.26
N GLY A 65 9.94 -11.23 7.71
CA GLY A 65 9.61 -9.89 7.20
C GLY A 65 9.34 -8.87 8.31
N TYR A 66 9.34 -7.60 7.96
CA TYR A 66 9.29 -6.50 8.93
C TYR A 66 7.91 -5.86 9.08
N SER A 67 6.96 -6.13 8.16
CA SER A 67 5.63 -5.50 8.19
C SER A 67 4.87 -5.72 9.50
N GLY A 68 4.98 -6.90 10.10
CA GLY A 68 4.40 -7.21 11.40
C GLY A 68 4.98 -6.35 12.51
N ILE A 69 6.31 -6.29 12.59
CA ILE A 69 7.06 -5.52 13.58
C ILE A 69 6.72 -4.03 13.48
N VAL A 70 6.77 -3.47 12.27
CA VAL A 70 6.49 -2.05 12.04
C VAL A 70 5.02 -1.73 12.35
N SER A 71 4.11 -2.64 12.02
CA SER A 71 2.70 -2.47 12.35
C SER A 71 2.47 -2.36 13.84
N ASP A 72 3.10 -3.23 14.63
CA ASP A 72 2.98 -3.18 16.09
C ASP A 72 3.58 -1.90 16.68
N ARG A 73 4.78 -1.50 16.23
CA ARG A 73 5.46 -0.31 16.73
C ARG A 73 4.76 1.01 16.39
N SER A 74 4.01 1.05 15.30
CA SER A 74 3.25 2.23 14.86
C SER A 74 1.77 2.18 15.16
N ALA A 75 1.31 1.12 15.81
CA ALA A 75 -0.10 0.87 16.07
C ALA A 75 -0.74 1.96 16.94
N ILE A 76 -1.95 2.37 16.57
CA ILE A 76 -2.84 3.21 17.38
C ILE A 76 -4.16 2.49 17.72
N GLN A 77 -4.50 1.42 17.01
CA GLN A 77 -5.60 0.52 17.32
C GLN A 77 -5.31 -0.87 16.76
N PHE A 78 -5.64 -1.89 17.52
CA PHE A 78 -5.65 -3.29 17.07
C PHE A 78 -7.06 -3.85 17.13
N LYS A 79 -7.45 -4.59 16.09
CA LYS A 79 -8.72 -5.32 16.09
C LYS A 79 -8.61 -6.63 15.32
N MET A 80 -9.03 -7.73 15.95
CA MET A 80 -9.19 -9.01 15.28
C MET A 80 -10.54 -9.05 14.60
N LEU A 81 -10.56 -9.05 13.28
CA LEU A 81 -11.78 -9.15 12.47
C LEU A 81 -12.20 -10.61 12.31
N ASN A 82 -13.49 -10.82 12.01
CA ASN A 82 -14.08 -12.14 11.76
C ASN A 82 -13.97 -13.14 12.93
N LYS A 83 -13.89 -12.68 14.17
CA LYS A 83 -13.84 -13.58 15.36
C LYS A 83 -15.01 -14.58 15.39
N SER A 84 -16.20 -14.16 14.95
CA SER A 84 -17.40 -15.02 14.91
C SER A 84 -17.36 -16.12 13.85
N LYS A 85 -16.39 -16.09 12.92
CA LYS A 85 -16.28 -17.05 11.80
C LYS A 85 -15.28 -18.17 12.05
N GLY A 86 -14.71 -18.22 13.24
CA GLY A 86 -13.71 -19.22 13.65
C GLY A 86 -12.25 -18.81 13.34
N PRO A 87 -11.28 -19.50 13.99
CA PRO A 87 -9.86 -19.13 13.97
C PRO A 87 -9.23 -19.03 12.60
N ALA A 88 -9.63 -19.88 11.65
CA ALA A 88 -9.11 -19.84 10.28
C ALA A 88 -9.46 -18.53 9.53
N MET A 89 -10.51 -17.84 9.96
CA MET A 89 -10.96 -16.59 9.38
C MET A 89 -10.52 -15.36 10.18
N TRP A 90 -9.88 -15.54 11.30
CA TRP A 90 -9.39 -14.42 12.12
C TRP A 90 -8.40 -13.58 11.34
N SER A 91 -8.67 -12.32 11.26
CA SER A 91 -7.91 -11.39 10.40
C SER A 91 -7.47 -10.19 11.22
N PRO A 92 -6.23 -10.17 11.71
CA PRO A 92 -5.72 -9.04 12.47
C PRO A 92 -5.67 -7.78 11.60
N ARG A 93 -6.04 -6.66 12.20
CA ARG A 93 -5.94 -5.33 11.59
C ARG A 93 -5.38 -4.35 12.60
N VAL A 94 -4.38 -3.60 12.19
CA VAL A 94 -3.82 -2.47 12.92
C VAL A 94 -4.15 -1.18 12.18
N GLN A 95 -4.65 -0.18 12.90
CA GLN A 95 -4.58 1.21 12.46
C GLN A 95 -3.27 1.78 12.96
N SER A 96 -2.53 2.44 12.09
CA SER A 96 -1.19 2.93 12.38
C SER A 96 -1.13 4.45 12.39
N ASP A 97 -0.24 5.00 13.19
CA ASP A 97 0.26 6.34 12.96
C ASP A 97 1.07 6.33 11.66
N ARG A 98 0.59 7.10 10.68
CA ARG A 98 1.15 7.09 9.32
C ARG A 98 2.61 7.54 9.27
N MET A 99 2.96 8.54 10.07
CA MET A 99 4.32 9.08 10.07
C MET A 99 5.26 8.12 10.76
N ARG A 100 4.86 7.64 11.94
CA ARG A 100 5.61 6.66 12.70
C ARG A 100 5.82 5.35 11.93
N PHE A 101 4.83 4.90 11.16
CA PHE A 101 4.96 3.70 10.33
C PHE A 101 6.10 3.83 9.30
N ALA A 102 6.18 4.96 8.60
CA ALA A 102 7.25 5.19 7.63
C ALA A 102 8.63 5.34 8.30
N GLU A 103 8.68 6.01 9.46
CA GLU A 103 9.90 6.17 10.25
C GLU A 103 10.43 4.82 10.77
N GLU A 104 9.58 3.98 11.34
CA GLU A 104 9.96 2.65 11.83
C GLU A 104 10.47 1.75 10.70
N TRP A 105 9.82 1.78 9.52
CA TRP A 105 10.33 1.10 8.34
C TRP A 105 11.72 1.57 7.95
N ARG A 106 11.90 2.87 7.86
CA ARG A 106 13.18 3.44 7.48
C ARG A 106 14.28 3.05 8.46
N ASN A 107 14.00 3.16 9.76
CA ASN A 107 14.95 2.80 10.82
C ASN A 107 15.39 1.33 10.73
N LEU A 108 14.45 0.41 10.50
CA LEU A 108 14.78 -1.01 10.32
C LEU A 108 15.62 -1.25 9.07
N LEU A 109 15.25 -0.64 7.94
CA LEU A 109 16.01 -0.81 6.71
C LEU A 109 17.43 -0.24 6.80
N GLU A 110 17.60 0.92 7.40
CA GLU A 110 18.93 1.55 7.58
C GLU A 110 19.84 0.71 8.50
N GLN A 111 19.26 -0.08 9.41
CA GLN A 111 19.99 -1.02 10.26
C GLN A 111 20.22 -2.39 9.63
N THR A 112 19.61 -2.68 8.47
CA THR A 112 19.71 -3.98 7.81
C THR A 112 21.07 -4.12 7.11
N PRO A 113 21.92 -5.09 7.50
CA PRO A 113 23.20 -5.32 6.83
C PRO A 113 23.02 -5.65 5.34
N ASN A 114 24.03 -5.37 4.52
CA ASN A 114 24.04 -5.63 3.08
C ASN A 114 23.02 -4.84 2.26
N LEU A 115 22.32 -3.86 2.83
CA LEU A 115 21.34 -3.02 2.16
C LEU A 115 21.89 -1.59 1.97
N ASP A 116 22.04 -1.20 0.72
CA ASP A 116 22.36 0.17 0.32
C ASP A 116 21.12 0.88 -0.23
N PHE A 117 21.14 2.20 -0.22
CA PHE A 117 20.05 3.04 -0.74
C PHE A 117 20.53 3.96 -1.84
N TYR A 118 19.68 4.20 -2.82
CA TYR A 118 19.93 5.20 -3.85
C TYR A 118 18.66 5.97 -4.17
N GLN A 119 18.75 7.29 -4.04
CA GLN A 119 17.59 8.14 -4.32
C GLN A 119 17.63 8.62 -5.77
N GLU A 120 16.89 7.92 -6.62
CA GLU A 120 16.60 8.35 -7.99
C GLU A 120 15.43 7.55 -8.60
N MET A 121 14.94 8.02 -9.75
CA MET A 121 13.94 7.33 -10.54
C MET A 121 14.59 6.36 -11.51
N VAL A 122 14.11 5.12 -11.54
CA VAL A 122 14.47 4.13 -12.56
C VAL A 122 13.54 4.28 -13.75
N THR A 123 14.13 4.43 -14.94
CA THR A 123 13.41 4.62 -16.21
C THR A 123 13.54 3.44 -17.15
N GLY A 124 14.41 2.47 -16.84
CA GLY A 124 14.57 1.30 -17.71
C GLY A 124 15.43 0.20 -17.09
N LEU A 125 15.37 -0.95 -17.70
CA LEU A 125 16.21 -2.10 -17.41
C LEU A 125 17.40 -2.17 -18.37
N VAL A 126 18.54 -2.63 -17.89
CA VAL A 126 19.67 -3.02 -18.73
C VAL A 126 19.53 -4.50 -19.03
N VAL A 127 19.26 -4.83 -20.29
CA VAL A 127 19.09 -6.21 -20.76
C VAL A 127 20.16 -6.53 -21.80
N THR A 128 20.87 -7.62 -21.62
CA THR A 128 21.89 -8.09 -22.55
C THR A 128 21.69 -9.59 -22.80
N LYS A 129 21.55 -10.01 -24.04
CA LYS A 129 21.33 -11.41 -24.41
C LYS A 129 20.15 -12.03 -23.63
N ASN A 130 19.01 -11.35 -23.61
CA ASN A 130 17.79 -11.75 -22.87
C ASN A 130 17.96 -11.92 -21.35
N LYS A 131 18.99 -11.34 -20.78
CA LYS A 131 19.23 -11.37 -19.34
C LYS A 131 19.29 -9.97 -18.78
N VAL A 132 18.55 -9.71 -17.69
CA VAL A 132 18.66 -8.45 -16.96
C VAL A 132 20.06 -8.35 -16.32
N CYS A 133 20.69 -7.18 -16.44
CA CYS A 133 22.04 -6.89 -15.95
C CYS A 133 22.09 -5.65 -15.06
N GLY A 134 20.96 -4.99 -14.83
CA GLY A 134 20.86 -3.79 -14.01
C GLY A 134 19.72 -2.86 -14.40
N VAL A 135 19.81 -1.63 -13.95
CA VAL A 135 18.81 -0.58 -14.20
C VAL A 135 19.44 0.68 -14.77
N LYS A 136 18.64 1.48 -15.48
CA LYS A 136 18.96 2.85 -15.89
C LYS A 136 18.15 3.85 -15.09
N THR A 137 18.78 4.95 -14.74
CA THR A 137 18.14 6.03 -13.99
C THR A 137 17.83 7.23 -14.87
N THR A 138 17.04 8.18 -14.39
CA THR A 138 16.68 9.42 -15.11
C THR A 138 17.92 10.25 -15.47
N LEU A 139 18.91 10.29 -14.59
CA LEU A 139 20.17 11.01 -14.86
C LEU A 139 21.15 10.24 -15.78
N GLY A 140 20.70 9.14 -16.38
CA GLY A 140 21.50 8.35 -17.31
C GLY A 140 22.47 7.36 -16.66
N LEU A 141 22.43 7.22 -15.35
CA LEU A 141 23.29 6.30 -14.64
C LEU A 141 22.87 4.85 -14.89
N THR A 142 23.85 3.98 -15.08
CA THR A 142 23.65 2.53 -15.16
C THR A 142 24.17 1.86 -13.92
N ILE A 143 23.29 1.22 -13.16
CA ILE A 143 23.64 0.45 -11.96
C ILE A 143 23.53 -1.03 -12.27
N LYS A 144 24.62 -1.79 -12.09
CA LYS A 144 24.69 -3.21 -12.45
C LYS A 144 24.19 -4.10 -11.32
N ALA A 145 23.43 -5.13 -11.68
CA ALA A 145 22.97 -6.17 -10.77
C ALA A 145 22.84 -7.52 -11.45
N LYS A 146 22.78 -8.59 -10.65
CA LYS A 146 22.47 -9.94 -11.13
C LYS A 146 20.97 -10.12 -11.36
N THR A 147 20.15 -9.50 -10.51
CA THR A 147 18.68 -9.58 -10.54
C THR A 147 18.06 -8.22 -10.22
N VAL A 148 16.84 -7.99 -10.71
CA VAL A 148 16.07 -6.78 -10.44
C VAL A 148 14.66 -7.17 -10.01
N VAL A 149 14.20 -6.59 -8.91
CA VAL A 149 12.83 -6.73 -8.40
C VAL A 149 12.10 -5.41 -8.63
N LEU A 150 11.01 -5.45 -9.37
CA LEU A 150 10.19 -4.27 -9.67
C LEU A 150 9.00 -4.20 -8.72
N THR A 151 8.91 -3.11 -7.95
CA THR A 151 7.83 -2.86 -6.98
C THR A 151 7.27 -1.45 -7.13
N ASN A 152 7.03 -1.06 -8.37
CA ASN A 152 6.72 0.32 -8.76
C ASN A 152 5.36 0.84 -8.28
N GLY A 153 4.49 -0.01 -7.73
CA GLY A 153 3.19 0.39 -7.20
C GLY A 153 2.33 1.13 -8.23
N THR A 154 1.94 2.36 -7.90
CA THR A 154 1.08 3.22 -8.74
C THR A 154 1.86 4.15 -9.66
N PHE A 155 3.18 3.99 -9.79
CA PHE A 155 4.04 4.99 -10.44
C PHE A 155 4.27 4.76 -11.94
N LEU A 156 4.18 3.50 -12.43
CA LEU A 156 4.39 3.22 -13.86
C LEU A 156 3.28 3.85 -14.70
N ASN A 157 3.66 4.88 -15.49
CA ASN A 157 2.73 5.70 -16.26
C ASN A 157 1.53 6.18 -15.40
N GLY A 158 1.79 6.48 -14.12
CA GLY A 158 0.77 6.83 -13.16
C GLY A 158 -0.01 8.08 -13.57
N LEU A 159 -1.32 8.05 -13.42
CA LEU A 159 -2.23 9.17 -13.70
C LEU A 159 -3.15 9.36 -12.50
N ILE A 160 -3.12 10.56 -11.93
CA ILE A 160 -3.96 10.94 -10.79
C ILE A 160 -5.18 11.69 -11.32
N HIS A 161 -6.36 11.32 -10.81
CA HIS A 161 -7.62 11.98 -11.11
C HIS A 161 -8.16 12.63 -9.83
N ILE A 162 -8.49 13.93 -9.90
CA ILE A 162 -9.14 14.67 -8.82
C ILE A 162 -10.25 15.52 -9.47
N GLY A 163 -11.50 15.12 -9.29
CA GLY A 163 -12.61 15.71 -10.01
C GLY A 163 -12.38 15.69 -11.50
N ASP A 164 -12.54 16.84 -12.16
CA ASP A 164 -12.37 17.00 -13.61
C ASP A 164 -10.91 17.11 -14.06
N LYS A 165 -9.98 17.12 -13.12
CA LYS A 165 -8.54 17.31 -13.40
C LYS A 165 -7.80 16.00 -13.34
N ASN A 166 -6.84 15.85 -14.26
CA ASN A 166 -5.90 14.75 -14.22
C ASN A 166 -4.48 15.26 -14.49
N TYR A 167 -3.50 14.57 -13.94
CA TYR A 167 -2.09 14.87 -14.15
C TYR A 167 -1.22 13.64 -13.88
N GLY A 168 -0.04 13.62 -14.51
CA GLY A 168 0.92 12.53 -14.35
C GLY A 168 1.47 12.49 -12.92
N GLY A 169 1.39 11.32 -12.29
CA GLY A 169 1.91 11.09 -10.96
C GLY A 169 1.51 9.73 -10.42
N GLY A 170 2.33 9.17 -9.55
CA GLY A 170 2.00 7.93 -8.84
C GLY A 170 1.36 8.18 -7.48
N ARG A 171 1.62 9.36 -6.92
CA ARG A 171 1.06 9.89 -5.67
C ARG A 171 1.05 11.41 -5.73
N ALA A 172 0.16 12.06 -5.00
CA ALA A 172 0.08 13.52 -4.97
C ALA A 172 1.46 14.12 -4.60
N GLY A 173 1.94 15.04 -5.44
CA GLY A 173 3.25 15.67 -5.30
C GLY A 173 4.44 14.86 -5.86
N GLU A 174 4.23 13.67 -6.39
CA GLU A 174 5.30 12.83 -6.93
C GLU A 174 5.05 12.46 -8.39
N LYS A 175 6.10 12.57 -9.20
CA LYS A 175 6.06 12.29 -10.64
C LYS A 175 5.79 10.80 -10.92
N SER A 176 5.19 10.53 -12.09
CA SER A 176 5.11 9.16 -12.62
C SER A 176 6.46 8.72 -13.22
N SER A 177 6.73 7.41 -13.19
CA SER A 177 7.84 6.80 -13.92
C SER A 177 7.35 6.37 -15.30
N THR A 178 8.03 6.83 -16.34
CA THR A 178 7.71 6.54 -17.75
C THR A 178 8.86 5.77 -18.41
N GLY A 179 8.58 5.05 -19.49
CA GLY A 179 9.56 4.29 -20.27
C GLY A 179 9.72 2.83 -19.87
N LEU A 180 9.60 2.52 -18.59
CA LEU A 180 9.79 1.14 -18.09
C LEU A 180 8.64 0.20 -18.52
N THR A 181 7.40 0.67 -18.53
CA THR A 181 6.26 -0.12 -19.01
C THR A 181 6.41 -0.49 -20.48
N GLU A 182 6.76 0.49 -21.30
CA GLU A 182 6.98 0.29 -22.74
C GLU A 182 8.11 -0.70 -23.01
N GLN A 183 9.18 -0.61 -22.23
CA GLN A 183 10.27 -1.57 -22.32
C GLN A 183 9.83 -2.99 -21.91
N LEU A 184 9.04 -3.15 -20.83
CA LEU A 184 8.51 -4.45 -20.43
C LEU A 184 7.63 -5.05 -21.52
N VAL A 185 6.77 -4.25 -22.16
CA VAL A 185 5.95 -4.69 -23.31
C VAL A 185 6.83 -5.12 -24.47
N SER A 186 7.88 -4.36 -24.80
CA SER A 186 8.83 -4.74 -25.86
C SER A 186 9.61 -6.02 -25.57
N LEU A 187 9.71 -6.41 -24.29
CA LEU A 187 10.30 -7.67 -23.83
C LEU A 187 9.30 -8.84 -23.80
N GLY A 188 8.05 -8.61 -24.21
CA GLY A 188 7.01 -9.64 -24.30
C GLY A 188 6.12 -9.79 -23.08
N PHE A 189 6.16 -8.84 -22.13
CA PHE A 189 5.23 -8.83 -20.99
C PHE A 189 3.92 -8.14 -21.36
N ASP A 190 2.80 -8.76 -21.00
CA ASP A 190 1.51 -8.11 -21.08
C ASP A 190 1.37 -7.01 -20.02
N SER A 191 0.80 -5.88 -20.40
CA SER A 191 0.55 -4.79 -19.46
C SER A 191 -0.91 -4.36 -19.49
N GLY A 192 -1.41 -3.95 -18.34
CA GLY A 192 -2.78 -3.43 -18.20
C GLY A 192 -2.81 -2.25 -17.23
N ARG A 193 -3.92 -1.51 -17.30
CA ARG A 193 -4.15 -0.38 -16.40
C ARG A 193 -5.08 -0.82 -15.26
N MET A 194 -4.67 -0.54 -14.03
CA MET A 194 -5.51 -0.72 -12.86
C MET A 194 -5.84 0.63 -12.23
N LYS A 195 -7.05 0.75 -11.70
CA LYS A 195 -7.52 1.92 -10.97
C LYS A 195 -7.53 1.60 -9.48
N THR A 196 -7.04 2.51 -8.68
CA THR A 196 -7.19 2.47 -7.21
C THR A 196 -7.79 3.78 -6.72
N GLY A 197 -8.43 3.77 -5.55
CA GLY A 197 -9.01 4.95 -4.92
C GLY A 197 -8.33 5.26 -3.59
N THR A 198 -8.31 6.55 -3.24
CA THR A 198 -7.89 7.02 -1.93
C THR A 198 -9.08 7.65 -1.24
N PRO A 199 -9.43 7.28 0.00
CA PRO A 199 -10.52 7.91 0.73
C PRO A 199 -10.19 9.38 1.03
N PRO A 200 -11.21 10.24 1.16
CA PRO A 200 -11.00 11.64 1.50
C PRO A 200 -10.31 11.77 2.86
N ARG A 201 -9.52 12.80 3.01
CA ARG A 201 -8.97 13.25 4.29
C ARG A 201 -9.80 14.42 4.76
N VAL A 202 -10.34 14.32 5.96
CA VAL A 202 -11.18 15.36 6.57
C VAL A 202 -10.48 15.92 7.80
N ASP A 203 -10.71 17.18 8.10
CA ASP A 203 -10.24 17.77 9.35
C ASP A 203 -11.08 17.22 10.51
N GLY A 204 -10.46 16.49 11.41
CA GLY A 204 -11.15 15.91 12.56
C GLY A 204 -11.84 16.92 13.47
N ARG A 205 -11.42 18.18 13.44
CA ARG A 205 -12.06 19.28 14.19
C ARG A 205 -13.42 19.68 13.61
N SER A 206 -13.66 19.34 12.33
CA SER A 206 -14.93 19.61 11.65
C SER A 206 -15.94 18.47 11.79
N LEU A 207 -15.60 17.41 12.51
CA LEU A 207 -16.46 16.24 12.69
C LEU A 207 -17.16 16.28 14.04
N ASP A 208 -18.46 16.02 14.03
CA ASP A 208 -19.22 15.79 15.26
C ASP A 208 -19.22 14.31 15.62
N PHE A 209 -18.27 13.92 16.43
CA PHE A 209 -18.13 12.52 16.87
C PHE A 209 -19.30 12.05 17.74
N SER A 210 -20.10 12.94 18.32
CA SER A 210 -21.28 12.57 19.13
C SER A 210 -22.38 11.94 18.27
N GLN A 211 -22.38 12.21 16.96
CA GLN A 211 -23.32 11.63 15.99
C GLN A 211 -22.82 10.31 15.38
N MET A 212 -21.70 9.81 15.82
CA MET A 212 -21.06 8.62 15.25
C MET A 212 -21.03 7.48 16.26
N ILE A 213 -21.02 6.26 15.73
CA ILE A 213 -20.89 5.05 16.55
C ILE A 213 -19.41 4.82 16.80
N GLU A 214 -19.00 4.86 18.05
CA GLU A 214 -17.64 4.53 18.44
C GLU A 214 -17.32 3.06 18.18
N GLN A 215 -16.16 2.79 17.59
CA GLN A 215 -15.62 1.46 17.37
C GLN A 215 -14.26 1.33 18.05
N PRO A 216 -14.23 0.88 19.32
CA PRO A 216 -12.98 0.65 20.03
C PRO A 216 -12.19 -0.50 19.39
N GLY A 217 -10.91 -0.55 19.69
CA GLY A 217 -10.09 -1.73 19.47
C GLY A 217 -10.54 -2.92 20.32
N ASP A 218 -9.79 -4.01 20.26
CA ASP A 218 -10.04 -5.14 21.16
C ASP A 218 -9.59 -4.79 22.58
N ASP A 219 -10.35 -5.22 23.61
CA ASP A 219 -10.02 -4.96 25.03
C ASP A 219 -8.69 -5.61 25.41
N ASN A 220 -8.42 -6.79 24.88
CA ASN A 220 -7.15 -7.50 24.99
C ASN A 220 -6.51 -7.58 23.61
N PRO A 221 -5.80 -6.53 23.16
CA PRO A 221 -5.20 -6.51 21.85
C PRO A 221 -4.06 -7.52 21.77
N GLU A 222 -4.03 -8.24 20.66
CA GLU A 222 -2.87 -9.01 20.25
C GLU A 222 -1.86 -8.12 19.50
N LYS A 223 -0.76 -8.70 19.06
CA LYS A 223 0.21 -8.07 18.16
C LYS A 223 0.27 -8.81 16.83
N PHE A 224 0.80 -8.15 15.80
CA PHE A 224 1.00 -8.79 14.50
C PHE A 224 2.19 -9.75 14.51
N SER A 225 3.32 -9.26 15.04
CA SER A 225 4.55 -10.03 15.01
C SER A 225 4.54 -11.15 16.05
N TYR A 226 5.03 -12.31 15.63
CA TYR A 226 5.29 -13.43 16.53
C TYR A 226 6.56 -13.23 17.37
N LEU A 227 7.44 -12.33 16.95
CA LEU A 227 8.72 -12.07 17.61
C LEU A 227 8.55 -11.23 18.87
N ASP A 228 9.38 -11.49 19.88
CA ASP A 228 9.41 -10.73 21.13
C ASP A 228 10.10 -9.34 21.00
N LEU A 229 10.15 -8.81 19.78
CA LEU A 229 10.68 -7.47 19.45
C LEU A 229 9.64 -6.36 19.57
N THR A 230 8.38 -6.73 19.80
CA THR A 230 7.24 -5.81 19.89
C THR A 230 6.37 -6.17 21.10
N SER A 231 5.58 -5.22 21.54
CA SER A 231 4.60 -5.39 22.63
C SER A 231 3.18 -5.07 22.14
N THR A 232 2.19 -5.55 22.87
CA THR A 232 0.79 -5.22 22.65
C THR A 232 0.51 -3.75 23.00
N LEU A 233 -0.51 -3.18 22.38
CA LEU A 233 -0.96 -1.83 22.68
C LEU A 233 -1.55 -1.73 24.08
N THR A 234 -1.06 -0.80 24.88
CA THR A 234 -1.63 -0.47 26.22
C THR A 234 -2.68 0.62 26.15
N LYS A 235 -2.63 1.49 25.14
CA LYS A 235 -3.58 2.58 24.93
C LYS A 235 -4.00 2.65 23.48
N GLN A 236 -5.29 2.62 23.22
CA GLN A 236 -5.83 2.61 21.87
C GLN A 236 -6.66 3.87 21.57
N ARG A 237 -6.76 4.20 20.29
CA ARG A 237 -7.70 5.19 19.76
C ARG A 237 -8.86 4.49 19.09
N SER A 238 -10.08 4.93 19.35
CA SER A 238 -11.27 4.40 18.68
C SER A 238 -11.39 4.90 17.24
N CYS A 239 -11.93 4.06 16.37
CA CYS A 239 -12.50 4.48 15.11
C CYS A 239 -13.95 4.90 15.33
N HIS A 240 -14.51 5.68 14.40
CA HIS A 240 -15.90 6.11 14.43
C HIS A 240 -16.59 5.74 13.12
N MET A 241 -17.80 5.27 13.22
CA MET A 241 -18.60 4.85 12.08
C MET A 241 -19.81 5.79 11.91
N THR A 242 -20.03 6.22 10.68
CA THR A 242 -21.23 6.92 10.28
C THR A 242 -21.87 6.23 9.09
N HIS A 243 -23.08 6.60 8.76
CA HIS A 243 -23.84 6.06 7.64
C HIS A 243 -24.07 7.13 6.57
N THR A 244 -24.14 6.72 5.32
CA THR A 244 -24.60 7.61 4.25
C THR A 244 -26.12 7.76 4.33
N SER A 245 -26.62 8.97 4.04
CA SER A 245 -28.05 9.29 4.00
C SER A 245 -28.50 9.51 2.56
N THR A 246 -29.81 9.66 2.36
CA THR A 246 -30.39 10.01 1.05
C THR A 246 -29.79 11.31 0.52
N LEU A 247 -29.65 12.32 1.37
CA LEU A 247 -29.01 13.59 0.99
C LEU A 247 -27.58 13.40 0.47
N VAL A 248 -26.77 12.57 1.15
CA VAL A 248 -25.42 12.24 0.68
C VAL A 248 -25.46 11.54 -0.68
N HIS A 249 -26.42 10.61 -0.88
CA HIS A 249 -26.58 9.92 -2.15
C HIS A 249 -26.98 10.86 -3.28
N ASP A 250 -27.84 11.82 -3.03
CA ASP A 250 -28.27 12.80 -4.04
C ASP A 250 -27.11 13.71 -4.45
N ILE A 251 -26.36 14.23 -3.49
CA ILE A 251 -25.14 15.02 -3.76
C ILE A 251 -24.13 14.20 -4.60
N LEU A 252 -23.96 12.91 -4.31
CA LEU A 252 -23.07 12.06 -5.07
C LEU A 252 -23.57 11.82 -6.50
N ARG A 253 -24.87 11.65 -6.70
CA ARG A 253 -25.49 11.49 -8.06
C ARG A 253 -25.25 12.71 -8.92
N ASP A 254 -25.45 13.91 -8.36
CA ASP A 254 -25.22 15.18 -9.07
C ASP A 254 -23.76 15.34 -9.54
N GLY A 255 -22.83 14.63 -8.89
CA GLY A 255 -21.41 14.61 -9.26
C GLY A 255 -21.00 13.54 -10.26
N PHE A 256 -21.85 12.57 -10.61
CA PHE A 256 -21.45 11.41 -11.41
C PHE A 256 -20.97 11.76 -12.82
N ASP A 257 -21.63 12.68 -13.49
CA ASP A 257 -21.27 13.11 -14.85
C ASP A 257 -19.86 13.75 -14.89
N ARG A 258 -19.43 14.30 -13.79
CA ARG A 258 -18.09 14.90 -13.62
C ARG A 258 -17.05 13.91 -13.11
N SER A 259 -17.47 12.76 -12.62
CA SER A 259 -16.56 11.77 -12.07
C SER A 259 -15.89 10.96 -13.17
N PRO A 260 -14.56 10.96 -13.29
CA PRO A 260 -13.84 10.18 -14.29
C PRO A 260 -14.15 8.69 -14.27
N MET A 261 -14.64 8.20 -13.15
CA MET A 261 -15.01 6.81 -12.95
C MET A 261 -16.38 6.48 -13.61
N PHE A 262 -17.31 7.43 -13.61
CA PHE A 262 -18.66 7.23 -14.14
C PHE A 262 -18.82 7.79 -15.56
N ASN A 263 -18.09 8.82 -15.94
CA ASN A 263 -18.15 9.40 -17.30
C ASN A 263 -17.33 8.62 -18.34
N GLY A 264 -16.74 7.48 -17.99
CA GLY A 264 -15.99 6.63 -18.89
C GLY A 264 -14.56 7.09 -19.22
N SER A 265 -14.06 8.16 -18.58
CA SER A 265 -12.67 8.63 -18.78
C SER A 265 -11.65 7.62 -18.25
N ILE A 266 -11.96 6.89 -17.20
CA ILE A 266 -11.11 5.83 -16.65
C ILE A 266 -11.50 4.50 -17.31
N LYS A 267 -10.67 4.04 -18.25
CA LYS A 267 -10.81 2.74 -18.91
C LYS A 267 -9.94 1.67 -18.25
N SER A 268 -10.11 1.47 -16.95
CA SER A 268 -9.30 0.51 -16.20
C SER A 268 -10.14 -0.27 -15.19
N VAL A 269 -9.68 -1.48 -14.86
CA VAL A 269 -10.32 -2.35 -13.88
C VAL A 269 -9.82 -1.98 -12.48
N GLY A 270 -10.72 -1.76 -11.53
CA GLY A 270 -10.36 -1.58 -10.13
C GLY A 270 -10.06 -2.93 -9.46
N PRO A 271 -9.20 -2.97 -8.45
CA PRO A 271 -9.09 -4.13 -7.59
C PRO A 271 -10.47 -4.47 -6.99
N ARG A 272 -10.81 -5.76 -6.95
CA ARG A 272 -12.15 -6.24 -6.58
C ARG A 272 -12.69 -5.65 -5.26
N TYR A 273 -11.82 -5.42 -4.30
CA TYR A 273 -12.17 -4.96 -2.97
C TYR A 273 -11.71 -3.53 -2.65
N CYS A 274 -11.37 -2.75 -3.66
CA CYS A 274 -11.08 -1.33 -3.46
C CYS A 274 -12.39 -0.56 -3.29
N PRO A 275 -12.63 0.13 -2.15
CA PRO A 275 -13.85 0.89 -1.92
C PRO A 275 -14.04 1.96 -3.00
N SER A 276 -15.26 2.12 -3.45
CA SER A 276 -15.65 3.14 -4.42
C SER A 276 -17.02 3.71 -4.08
N ILE A 277 -17.36 4.86 -4.65
CA ILE A 277 -18.69 5.45 -4.52
C ILE A 277 -19.79 4.46 -4.96
N CYS A 278 -19.53 3.66 -5.99
CA CYS A 278 -20.48 2.65 -6.45
C CYS A 278 -20.84 1.65 -5.35
N LEU A 279 -19.89 1.18 -4.57
CA LEU A 279 -20.16 0.30 -3.43
C LEU A 279 -20.92 1.02 -2.31
N LEU A 280 -20.58 2.27 -2.03
CA LEU A 280 -21.31 3.08 -1.05
C LEU A 280 -22.74 3.35 -1.48
N TYR A 281 -22.97 3.52 -2.77
CA TYR A 281 -24.29 3.78 -3.33
C TYR A 281 -25.21 2.54 -3.37
N THR A 282 -24.66 1.37 -3.67
CA THR A 282 -25.43 0.12 -3.80
C THR A 282 -25.64 -0.60 -2.48
N SER A 283 -24.98 -0.18 -1.42
CA SER A 283 -25.08 -0.77 -0.09
C SER A 283 -25.78 0.15 0.88
N PRO A 284 -26.77 -0.36 1.61
CA PRO A 284 -27.44 0.42 2.67
C PRO A 284 -26.48 0.81 3.81
N SER A 285 -25.34 0.16 3.92
CA SER A 285 -24.31 0.45 4.90
C SER A 285 -22.94 0.01 4.40
N PRO A 286 -21.86 0.81 4.60
CA PRO A 286 -20.49 0.37 4.34
C PRO A 286 -20.11 -0.92 5.08
N ARG A 287 -20.79 -1.21 6.19
CA ARG A 287 -20.61 -2.41 6.99
C ARG A 287 -21.14 -3.66 6.29
N ASP A 288 -22.23 -3.54 5.53
CA ASP A 288 -22.87 -4.66 4.83
C ASP A 288 -22.16 -4.97 3.51
N ALA A 289 -21.57 -3.94 2.88
CA ALA A 289 -20.98 -4.07 1.56
C ALA A 289 -19.65 -4.80 1.53
N THR A 290 -18.86 -4.62 2.57
CA THR A 290 -17.44 -4.96 2.43
C THR A 290 -16.99 -6.13 3.28
N LEU A 291 -17.69 -6.43 4.36
CA LEU A 291 -17.13 -7.29 5.38
C LEU A 291 -17.93 -8.56 5.68
N SER A 292 -19.23 -8.57 5.41
CA SER A 292 -20.09 -9.71 5.76
C SER A 292 -20.61 -10.52 4.58
N ARG A 293 -20.48 -10.03 3.36
CA ARG A 293 -21.06 -10.64 2.16
C ARG A 293 -20.07 -10.84 1.02
N MET A 294 -18.84 -11.13 1.32
CA MET A 294 -17.98 -11.67 0.26
C MET A 294 -18.51 -13.05 -0.14
N PRO A 295 -18.82 -13.29 -1.42
CA PRO A 295 -19.13 -14.63 -1.86
C PRO A 295 -17.97 -15.54 -1.51
N SER A 296 -18.28 -16.70 -0.94
CA SER A 296 -17.32 -17.74 -0.62
C SER A 296 -16.67 -18.39 -1.85
N SER A 297 -17.00 -17.88 -3.03
CA SER A 297 -16.47 -18.35 -4.31
C SER A 297 -15.67 -17.24 -4.97
N ALA A 298 -14.41 -17.17 -4.65
CA ALA A 298 -13.40 -16.57 -5.51
C ALA A 298 -12.02 -17.09 -5.11
#